data_5f2eea131bbad91b69ef0918af9a78a7
#
_entry.id   5f2eea131bbad91b69ef0918af9a78a7
#
_cell.length_a   1.000
_cell.length_b   1.000
_cell.length_c   1.000
_cell.angle_alpha   90.00
_cell.angle_beta   90.00
_cell.angle_gamma   90.00
#
_symmetry.space_group_name_H-M   'P 1'
#
loop_
_entity.id
_entity.type
_entity.pdbx_description
1 polymer ?
#
loop_
_entity_poly.entity_id
_entity_poly.type
_entity_poly.pdbx_seq_one_letter_code
_entity_poly.pdbx_strand_id
1 'polypeptide(L)'
;MTDADAVRRVASALPRAYEVQVRGRWKFRVGQIVFVAFSKDEEQFGFGFPKLERDALIASAPDAFFLPPTGDLRYQWVCGNLAAIDDDEMTELVTDAWRMCVPAMLHDLPELPPPVAEVWSLLDEDAYADAAPLLHPYLHWHDRDVALRGRNNVLTHLRHHPRPRPPREVEVRDGQVYRWIR
;
A
#
# COMPACT_ATOMS: atom_id res chain seq x y z
N MET A 1 1.96 21.46 5.42
CA MET A 1 1.41 21.74 4.07
C MET A 1 1.89 20.65 3.16
N THR A 2 0.99 19.91 2.57
CA THR A 2 1.32 18.77 1.71
C THR A 2 1.04 19.06 0.22
N ASP A 3 1.48 18.18 -0.67
CA ASP A 3 1.28 18.26 -2.11
C ASP A 3 1.00 16.89 -2.73
N ALA A 4 0.70 16.87 -4.02
CA ALA A 4 0.41 15.64 -4.73
C ALA A 4 1.58 14.65 -4.76
N ASP A 5 2.83 15.14 -4.76
CA ASP A 5 4.02 14.28 -4.77
C ASP A 5 4.24 13.63 -3.40
N ALA A 6 3.89 14.32 -2.31
CA ALA A 6 3.88 13.73 -0.98
C ALA A 6 2.85 12.58 -0.89
N VAL A 7 1.63 12.79 -1.38
CA VAL A 7 0.60 11.73 -1.47
C VAL A 7 1.10 10.55 -2.31
N ARG A 8 1.75 10.80 -3.45
CA ARG A 8 2.32 9.73 -4.30
C ARG A 8 3.37 8.92 -3.59
N ARG A 9 4.28 9.57 -2.85
CA ARG A 9 5.32 8.86 -2.07
C ARG A 9 4.70 7.91 -1.05
N VAL A 10 3.70 8.37 -0.30
CA VAL A 10 3.01 7.54 0.69
C VAL A 10 2.22 6.42 0.01
N ALA A 11 1.36 6.76 -0.95
CA ALA A 11 0.47 5.80 -1.59
C ALA A 11 1.24 4.71 -2.37
N SER A 12 2.35 5.05 -3.03
CA SER A 12 3.19 4.09 -3.77
C SER A 12 3.95 3.13 -2.88
N ALA A 13 4.21 3.50 -1.61
CA ALA A 13 4.86 2.64 -0.64
C ALA A 13 3.89 1.60 -0.03
N LEU A 14 2.58 1.77 -0.20
CA LEU A 14 1.58 0.87 0.37
C LEU A 14 1.44 -0.41 -0.47
N PRO A 15 1.39 -1.58 0.16
CA PRO A 15 1.29 -2.85 -0.54
C PRO A 15 0.11 -2.95 -1.51
N ARG A 16 0.37 -3.46 -2.71
CA ARG A 16 -0.60 -3.63 -3.80
C ARG A 16 -1.21 -2.33 -4.32
N ALA A 17 -0.72 -1.19 -3.87
CA ALA A 17 -1.14 0.10 -4.40
C ALA A 17 -0.43 0.38 -5.74
N TYR A 18 -1.16 0.91 -6.70
CA TYR A 18 -0.58 1.38 -7.96
C TYR A 18 -1.30 2.61 -8.45
N GLU A 19 -0.56 3.48 -9.13
CA GLU A 19 -1.09 4.68 -9.75
C GLU A 19 -1.62 4.38 -11.16
N VAL A 20 -2.75 4.97 -11.52
CA VAL A 20 -3.35 4.84 -12.84
C VAL A 20 -4.05 6.13 -13.25
N GLN A 21 -3.94 6.50 -14.51
CA GLN A 21 -4.67 7.64 -15.05
C GLN A 21 -6.03 7.21 -15.63
N VAL A 22 -7.11 7.82 -15.14
CA VAL A 22 -8.46 7.55 -15.62
C VAL A 22 -9.16 8.86 -15.94
N ARG A 23 -9.55 9.06 -17.19
CA ARG A 23 -10.23 10.27 -17.70
C ARG A 23 -9.50 11.58 -17.34
N GLY A 24 -8.16 11.56 -17.47
CA GLY A 24 -7.29 12.70 -17.21
C GLY A 24 -7.09 13.03 -15.72
N ARG A 25 -7.39 12.11 -14.80
CA ARG A 25 -7.12 12.24 -13.36
C ARG A 25 -6.29 11.07 -12.89
N TRP A 26 -5.30 11.33 -12.07
CA TRP A 26 -4.50 10.30 -11.42
C TRP A 26 -5.22 9.72 -10.21
N LYS A 27 -5.10 8.42 -10.04
CA LYS A 27 -5.77 7.66 -8.97
C LYS A 27 -4.86 6.57 -8.46
N PHE A 28 -4.94 6.28 -7.17
CA PHE A 28 -4.33 5.10 -6.57
C PHE A 28 -5.39 4.03 -6.33
N ARG A 29 -5.03 2.80 -6.66
CA ARG A 29 -5.90 1.62 -6.56
C ARG A 29 -5.22 0.46 -5.86
N VAL A 30 -6.08 -0.39 -5.25
CA VAL A 30 -5.76 -1.78 -4.90
C VAL A 30 -6.74 -2.66 -5.70
N GLY A 31 -6.24 -3.41 -6.67
CA GLY A 31 -7.10 -4.12 -7.62
C GLY A 31 -8.03 -3.16 -8.38
N GLN A 32 -9.34 -3.31 -8.21
CA GLN A 32 -10.33 -2.42 -8.85
C GLN A 32 -10.81 -1.27 -7.95
N ILE A 33 -10.40 -1.24 -6.68
CA ILE A 33 -10.89 -0.28 -5.70
C ILE A 33 -9.97 0.93 -5.68
N VAL A 34 -10.52 2.12 -5.90
CA VAL A 34 -9.82 3.40 -5.78
C VAL A 34 -9.83 3.81 -4.32
N PHE A 35 -8.66 4.14 -3.74
CA PHE A 35 -8.57 4.66 -2.39
C PHE A 35 -8.11 6.13 -2.33
N VAL A 36 -7.43 6.62 -3.39
CA VAL A 36 -7.09 8.04 -3.57
C VAL A 36 -7.34 8.45 -5.02
N ALA A 37 -7.80 9.68 -5.26
CA ALA A 37 -7.95 10.26 -6.59
C ALA A 37 -7.67 11.76 -6.55
N PHE A 38 -6.85 12.26 -7.46
CA PHE A 38 -6.55 13.69 -7.56
C PHE A 38 -7.59 14.45 -8.40
N SER A 39 -7.73 15.75 -8.16
CA SER A 39 -8.30 16.71 -9.10
C SER A 39 -7.43 16.81 -10.35
N LYS A 40 -7.89 17.51 -11.39
CA LYS A 40 -7.11 17.65 -12.64
C LYS A 40 -5.88 18.53 -12.48
N ASP A 41 -5.95 19.51 -11.60
CA ASP A 41 -4.87 20.44 -11.23
C ASP A 41 -3.98 19.89 -10.11
N GLU A 42 -4.37 18.75 -9.52
CA GLU A 42 -3.68 18.10 -8.42
C GLU A 42 -3.57 18.96 -7.14
N GLU A 43 -4.37 20.02 -7.00
CA GLU A 43 -4.44 20.83 -5.78
C GLU A 43 -5.33 20.20 -4.71
N GLN A 44 -6.24 19.32 -5.15
CA GLN A 44 -7.17 18.60 -4.29
C GLN A 44 -7.07 17.09 -4.51
N PHE A 45 -7.41 16.34 -3.49
CA PHE A 45 -7.54 14.89 -3.59
C PHE A 45 -8.83 14.40 -2.91
N GLY A 46 -9.34 13.30 -3.39
CA GLY A 46 -10.39 12.54 -2.71
C GLY A 46 -9.80 11.24 -2.18
N PHE A 47 -10.29 10.76 -1.06
CA PHE A 47 -9.80 9.57 -0.41
C PHE A 47 -10.93 8.76 0.25
N GLY A 48 -10.72 7.46 0.42
CA GLY A 48 -11.63 6.58 1.13
C GLY A 48 -11.73 6.99 2.61
N PHE A 49 -12.96 7.20 3.10
CA PHE A 49 -13.20 7.61 4.49
C PHE A 49 -14.57 7.10 4.96
N PRO A 50 -14.71 6.59 6.20
CA PRO A 50 -15.97 6.10 6.73
C PRO A 50 -17.08 7.14 6.66
N LYS A 51 -18.19 6.82 6.00
CA LYS A 51 -19.28 7.76 5.77
C LYS A 51 -19.90 8.31 7.06
N LEU A 52 -19.91 7.50 8.11
CA LEU A 52 -20.48 7.89 9.42
C LEU A 52 -19.61 8.94 10.15
N GLU A 53 -18.32 9.01 9.84
CA GLU A 53 -17.35 9.91 10.47
C GLU A 53 -17.06 11.15 9.62
N ARG A 54 -17.52 11.12 8.36
CA ARG A 54 -17.25 12.15 7.35
C ARG A 54 -17.64 13.57 7.79
N ASP A 55 -18.85 13.73 8.34
CA ASP A 55 -19.35 15.03 8.73
C ASP A 55 -18.56 15.60 9.93
N ALA A 56 -18.06 14.73 10.81
CA ALA A 56 -17.20 15.14 11.92
C ALA A 56 -15.83 15.61 11.43
N LEU A 57 -15.22 14.91 10.46
CA LEU A 57 -13.96 15.32 9.86
C LEU A 57 -14.10 16.69 9.18
N ILE A 58 -15.13 16.88 8.37
CA ILE A 58 -15.38 18.17 7.69
C ILE A 58 -15.62 19.30 8.70
N ALA A 59 -16.37 19.03 9.77
CA ALA A 59 -16.62 20.01 10.82
C ALA A 59 -15.37 20.39 11.62
N SER A 60 -14.41 19.46 11.77
CA SER A 60 -13.16 19.72 12.49
C SER A 60 -12.22 20.67 11.74
N ALA A 61 -12.19 20.60 10.40
CA ALA A 61 -11.33 21.43 9.56
C ALA A 61 -12.02 21.78 8.21
N PRO A 62 -13.02 22.69 8.21
CA PRO A 62 -13.84 22.98 7.04
C PRO A 62 -13.07 23.66 5.90
N ASP A 63 -11.91 24.24 6.16
CA ASP A 63 -11.03 24.79 5.13
C ASP A 63 -10.19 23.71 4.44
N ALA A 64 -9.98 22.59 5.12
CA ALA A 64 -9.20 21.46 4.61
C ALA A 64 -10.07 20.40 3.93
N PHE A 65 -11.24 20.08 4.51
CA PHE A 65 -12.07 18.95 4.07
C PHE A 65 -13.45 19.38 3.62
N PHE A 66 -13.97 18.69 2.59
CA PHE A 66 -15.29 18.98 2.04
C PHE A 66 -15.94 17.73 1.42
N LEU A 67 -17.25 17.84 1.15
CA LEU A 67 -18.01 16.75 0.55
C LEU A 67 -17.58 16.49 -0.90
N PRO A 68 -17.55 15.22 -1.33
CA PRO A 68 -17.35 14.89 -2.74
C PRO A 68 -18.53 15.39 -3.58
N PRO A 69 -18.37 15.46 -4.93
CA PRO A 69 -19.47 15.77 -5.84
C PRO A 69 -20.70 14.88 -5.57
N THR A 70 -21.90 15.42 -5.84
CA THR A 70 -23.20 14.78 -5.53
C THR A 70 -23.29 13.32 -6.02
N GLY A 71 -22.70 13.00 -7.19
CA GLY A 71 -22.66 11.64 -7.73
C GLY A 71 -21.86 10.66 -6.87
N ASP A 72 -20.91 11.15 -6.09
CA ASP A 72 -19.99 10.34 -5.28
C ASP A 72 -20.38 10.31 -3.78
N LEU A 73 -21.40 11.07 -3.36
CA LEU A 73 -21.91 11.09 -1.97
C LEU A 73 -22.34 9.72 -1.44
N ARG A 74 -22.72 8.79 -2.33
CA ARG A 74 -23.08 7.42 -1.99
C ARG A 74 -21.91 6.56 -1.50
N TYR A 75 -20.69 6.93 -1.89
CA TYR A 75 -19.48 6.19 -1.52
C TYR A 75 -18.94 6.68 -0.16
N GLN A 76 -18.08 5.86 0.43
CA GLN A 76 -17.28 6.19 1.60
C GLN A 76 -16.09 7.05 1.14
N TRP A 77 -16.33 8.35 0.97
CA TRP A 77 -15.40 9.26 0.30
C TRP A 77 -15.47 10.67 0.85
N VAL A 78 -14.31 11.31 1.03
CA VAL A 78 -14.13 12.73 1.39
C VAL A 78 -13.17 13.37 0.39
N CYS A 79 -13.27 14.67 0.20
CA CYS A 79 -12.30 15.45 -0.54
C CYS A 79 -11.53 16.38 0.41
N GLY A 80 -10.26 16.64 0.09
CA GLY A 80 -9.39 17.53 0.84
C GLY A 80 -8.58 18.46 -0.06
N ASN A 81 -8.26 19.64 0.48
CA ASN A 81 -7.36 20.60 -0.11
C ASN A 81 -5.95 20.32 0.41
N LEU A 82 -5.04 19.91 -0.48
CA LEU A 82 -3.68 19.50 -0.10
C LEU A 82 -2.92 20.62 0.62
N ALA A 83 -3.08 21.86 0.19
CA ALA A 83 -2.41 23.00 0.81
C ALA A 83 -2.83 23.28 2.26
N ALA A 84 -3.99 22.78 2.70
CA ALA A 84 -4.54 22.98 4.03
C ALA A 84 -4.29 21.83 5.01
N ILE A 85 -3.65 20.74 4.54
CA ILE A 85 -3.37 19.52 5.32
C ILE A 85 -1.87 19.42 5.57
N ASP A 86 -1.44 18.93 6.71
CA ASP A 86 -0.03 18.64 6.97
C ASP A 86 0.35 17.22 6.51
N ASP A 87 1.66 16.95 6.46
CA ASP A 87 2.17 15.67 5.92
C ASP A 87 1.84 14.48 6.83
N ASP A 88 1.75 14.67 8.14
CA ASP A 88 1.42 13.61 9.08
C ASP A 88 -0.06 13.23 8.96
N GLU A 89 -0.96 14.22 8.97
CA GLU A 89 -2.39 14.00 8.77
C GLU A 89 -2.68 13.38 7.38
N MET A 90 -2.04 13.88 6.32
CA MET A 90 -2.16 13.30 4.98
C MET A 90 -1.72 11.84 4.95
N THR A 91 -0.60 11.51 5.61
CA THR A 91 -0.08 10.15 5.68
C THR A 91 -1.06 9.20 6.38
N GLU A 92 -1.65 9.64 7.49
CA GLU A 92 -2.70 8.89 8.20
C GLU A 92 -3.92 8.65 7.30
N LEU A 93 -4.46 9.71 6.70
CA LEU A 93 -5.65 9.63 5.85
C LEU A 93 -5.46 8.71 4.63
N VAL A 94 -4.32 8.81 3.95
CA VAL A 94 -3.99 7.95 2.79
C VAL A 94 -3.83 6.50 3.22
N THR A 95 -3.17 6.25 4.35
CA THR A 95 -2.97 4.91 4.90
C THR A 95 -4.31 4.27 5.33
N ASP A 96 -5.18 5.02 5.99
CA ASP A 96 -6.49 4.55 6.41
C ASP A 96 -7.41 4.29 5.21
N ALA A 97 -7.37 5.16 4.19
CA ALA A 97 -8.08 4.94 2.93
C ALA A 97 -7.62 3.62 2.24
N TRP A 98 -6.33 3.34 2.24
CA TRP A 98 -5.79 2.08 1.75
C TRP A 98 -6.24 0.88 2.62
N ARG A 99 -6.22 1.00 3.95
CA ARG A 99 -6.71 -0.06 4.87
C ARG A 99 -8.15 -0.46 4.58
N MET A 100 -8.99 0.48 4.15
CA MET A 100 -10.37 0.17 3.75
C MET A 100 -10.45 -0.70 2.49
N CYS A 101 -9.39 -0.80 1.70
CA CYS A 101 -9.34 -1.51 0.42
C CYS A 101 -8.65 -2.88 0.50
N VAL A 102 -7.98 -3.18 1.61
CA VAL A 102 -7.20 -4.40 1.78
C VAL A 102 -7.71 -5.24 2.95
N PRO A 103 -7.49 -6.58 2.95
CA PRO A 103 -7.82 -7.41 4.09
C PRO A 103 -7.07 -6.98 5.35
N ALA A 104 -7.72 -7.08 6.52
CA ALA A 104 -7.17 -6.67 7.80
C ALA A 104 -5.78 -7.28 8.12
N MET A 105 -5.48 -8.45 7.58
CA MET A 105 -4.15 -9.08 7.74
C MET A 105 -2.99 -8.25 7.12
N LEU A 106 -3.30 -7.27 6.26
CA LEU A 106 -2.33 -6.37 5.65
C LEU A 106 -2.23 -5.03 6.40
N HIS A 107 -3.13 -4.76 7.35
CA HIS A 107 -3.13 -3.50 8.11
C HIS A 107 -1.91 -3.37 9.03
N ASP A 108 -1.50 -4.51 9.63
CA ASP A 108 -0.39 -4.59 10.58
C ASP A 108 0.86 -5.15 9.88
N LEU A 109 1.25 -4.54 8.78
CA LEU A 109 2.54 -4.88 8.20
C LEU A 109 3.63 -4.36 9.14
N PRO A 110 4.46 -5.24 9.71
CA PRO A 110 5.65 -4.76 10.40
C PRO A 110 6.46 -3.92 9.42
N GLU A 111 7.12 -2.91 9.91
CA GLU A 111 8.10 -2.15 9.14
C GLU A 111 9.17 -3.14 8.66
N LEU A 112 9.01 -3.62 7.43
CA LEU A 112 9.90 -4.63 6.87
C LEU A 112 11.23 -3.98 6.52
N PRO A 113 12.38 -4.58 6.87
CA PRO A 113 13.66 -4.09 6.40
C PRO A 113 13.67 -3.92 4.86
N PRO A 114 14.36 -2.92 4.31
CA PRO A 114 14.31 -2.59 2.88
C PRO A 114 14.39 -3.80 1.93
N PRO A 115 15.34 -4.75 2.08
CA PRO A 115 15.42 -5.89 1.17
C PRO A 115 14.21 -6.83 1.29
N VAL A 116 13.55 -6.89 2.45
CA VAL A 116 12.36 -7.73 2.65
C VAL A 116 11.12 -7.10 2.03
N ALA A 117 10.97 -5.78 2.18
CA ALA A 117 9.88 -5.02 1.57
C ALA A 117 9.97 -5.08 0.03
N GLU A 118 11.18 -4.92 -0.53
CA GLU A 118 11.44 -5.00 -1.96
C GLU A 118 11.16 -6.42 -2.50
N VAL A 119 11.66 -7.46 -1.84
CA VAL A 119 11.35 -8.85 -2.21
C VAL A 119 9.85 -9.09 -2.21
N TRP A 120 9.14 -8.59 -1.21
CA TRP A 120 7.70 -8.80 -1.15
C TRP A 120 6.96 -8.10 -2.28
N SER A 121 7.31 -6.85 -2.61
CA SER A 121 6.75 -6.13 -3.75
C SER A 121 6.97 -6.90 -5.06
N LEU A 122 8.21 -7.34 -5.31
CA LEU A 122 8.56 -8.10 -6.50
C LEU A 122 7.82 -9.45 -6.61
N LEU A 123 7.61 -10.13 -5.49
CA LEU A 123 6.80 -11.36 -5.46
C LEU A 123 5.32 -11.08 -5.71
N ASP A 124 4.81 -9.92 -5.31
CA ASP A 124 3.43 -9.50 -5.59
C ASP A 124 3.20 -9.18 -7.07
N GLU A 125 4.25 -8.78 -7.77
CA GLU A 125 4.26 -8.49 -9.21
C GLU A 125 4.64 -9.70 -10.09
N ASP A 126 4.84 -10.89 -9.50
CA ASP A 126 5.37 -12.09 -10.17
C ASP A 126 6.78 -11.90 -10.76
N ALA A 127 7.53 -10.88 -10.30
CA ALA A 127 8.88 -10.54 -10.75
C ALA A 127 9.97 -11.42 -10.08
N TYR A 128 9.84 -12.74 -10.19
CA TYR A 128 10.71 -13.71 -9.51
C TYR A 128 12.19 -13.60 -9.90
N ALA A 129 12.48 -13.16 -11.12
CA ALA A 129 13.87 -13.00 -11.59
C ALA A 129 14.55 -11.84 -10.85
N ASP A 130 13.81 -10.75 -10.60
CA ASP A 130 14.32 -9.56 -9.92
C ASP A 130 14.37 -9.77 -8.40
N ALA A 131 13.48 -10.58 -7.84
CA ALA A 131 13.52 -10.97 -6.44
C ALA A 131 14.71 -11.90 -6.11
N ALA A 132 15.17 -12.71 -7.06
CA ALA A 132 16.22 -13.70 -6.83
C ALA A 132 17.53 -13.14 -6.26
N PRO A 133 18.08 -12.00 -6.73
CA PRO A 133 19.31 -11.43 -6.18
C PRO A 133 19.18 -10.97 -4.73
N LEU A 134 17.97 -10.60 -4.30
CA LEU A 134 17.66 -10.11 -2.95
C LEU A 134 17.44 -11.26 -1.94
N LEU A 135 17.32 -12.48 -2.41
CA LEU A 135 17.17 -13.67 -1.61
C LEU A 135 18.52 -14.40 -1.44
N HIS A 136 18.88 -14.71 -0.21
CA HIS A 136 20.13 -15.43 0.07
C HIS A 136 20.12 -16.86 -0.53
N PRO A 137 21.23 -17.40 -1.08
CA PRO A 137 21.27 -18.74 -1.65
C PRO A 137 20.80 -19.83 -0.70
N TYR A 138 21.06 -19.68 0.60
CA TYR A 138 20.66 -20.62 1.66
C TYR A 138 19.41 -20.14 2.42
N LEU A 139 18.48 -19.44 1.75
CA LEU A 139 17.24 -18.92 2.33
C LEU A 139 16.49 -19.98 3.15
N HIS A 140 16.09 -19.61 4.36
CA HIS A 140 15.16 -20.36 5.20
C HIS A 140 13.76 -19.74 5.04
N TRP A 141 12.87 -20.50 4.45
CA TRP A 141 11.51 -20.07 4.19
C TRP A 141 10.52 -20.94 4.94
N HIS A 142 9.60 -20.29 5.66
CA HIS A 142 8.48 -20.97 6.28
C HIS A 142 7.22 -20.10 6.09
N ASP A 143 6.24 -20.62 5.39
CA ASP A 143 4.91 -19.99 5.24
C ASP A 143 3.83 -21.08 5.31
N ARG A 144 2.85 -20.88 6.19
CA ARG A 144 1.82 -21.89 6.51
C ARG A 144 2.44 -23.20 7.00
N ASP A 145 2.12 -24.30 6.32
CA ASP A 145 2.62 -25.65 6.64
C ASP A 145 3.83 -26.04 5.79
N VAL A 146 4.39 -25.09 5.05
CA VAL A 146 5.50 -25.34 4.12
C VAL A 146 6.79 -24.75 4.65
N ALA A 147 7.81 -25.59 4.82
CA ALA A 147 9.16 -25.19 5.17
C ALA A 147 10.11 -25.57 4.03
N LEU A 148 10.82 -24.59 3.49
CA LEU A 148 11.76 -24.79 2.37
C LEU A 148 13.12 -24.19 2.70
N ARG A 149 14.14 -24.76 2.07
CA ARG A 149 15.50 -24.23 2.10
C ARG A 149 16.05 -24.01 0.70
N GLY A 150 16.79 -22.92 0.56
CA GLY A 150 17.41 -22.50 -0.69
C GLY A 150 16.50 -21.67 -1.58
N ARG A 151 17.05 -20.57 -2.05
CA ARG A 151 16.38 -19.58 -2.91
C ARG A 151 15.65 -20.21 -4.10
N ASN A 152 16.32 -21.11 -4.82
CA ASN A 152 15.77 -21.71 -6.03
C ASN A 152 14.53 -22.58 -5.74
N ASN A 153 14.56 -23.32 -4.64
CA ASN A 153 13.43 -24.16 -4.22
C ASN A 153 12.24 -23.29 -3.83
N VAL A 154 12.49 -22.18 -3.11
CA VAL A 154 11.46 -21.24 -2.71
C VAL A 154 10.83 -20.56 -3.93
N LEU A 155 11.63 -20.03 -4.86
CA LEU A 155 11.14 -19.40 -6.06
C LEU A 155 10.36 -20.36 -6.98
N THR A 156 10.81 -21.61 -7.07
CA THR A 156 10.08 -22.66 -7.80
C THR A 156 8.72 -22.93 -7.15
N HIS A 157 8.67 -23.03 -5.83
CA HIS A 157 7.44 -23.23 -5.08
C HIS A 157 6.46 -22.07 -5.30
N LEU A 158 6.93 -20.82 -5.14
CA LEU A 158 6.08 -19.63 -5.24
C LEU A 158 5.45 -19.41 -6.62
N ARG A 159 6.09 -19.89 -7.69
CA ARG A 159 5.51 -19.84 -9.06
C ARG A 159 4.24 -20.66 -9.24
N HIS A 160 4.03 -21.68 -8.40
CA HIS A 160 2.95 -22.65 -8.53
C HIS A 160 1.97 -22.62 -7.35
N HIS A 161 2.19 -21.74 -6.37
CA HIS A 161 1.40 -21.67 -5.14
C HIS A 161 0.93 -20.24 -4.88
N PRO A 162 -0.09 -20.07 -4.04
CA PRO A 162 -0.56 -18.74 -3.65
C PRO A 162 0.57 -17.89 -3.09
N ARG A 163 0.52 -16.60 -3.36
CA ARG A 163 1.49 -15.61 -2.86
C ARG A 163 1.73 -15.75 -1.36
N PRO A 164 2.96 -15.53 -0.91
CA PRO A 164 3.29 -15.60 0.50
C PRO A 164 2.59 -14.47 1.27
N ARG A 165 2.39 -14.70 2.55
CA ARG A 165 2.00 -13.64 3.47
C ARG A 165 3.24 -12.87 3.93
N PRO A 166 3.07 -11.62 4.41
CA PRO A 166 4.17 -10.89 5.02
C PRO A 166 4.76 -11.70 6.18
N PRO A 167 6.08 -11.72 6.31
CA PRO A 167 6.73 -12.48 7.37
C PRO A 167 6.47 -11.84 8.74
N ARG A 168 6.50 -12.66 9.78
CA ARG A 168 6.52 -12.23 11.19
C ARG A 168 7.93 -12.13 11.73
N GLU A 169 8.81 -12.98 11.24
CA GLU A 169 10.22 -13.00 11.60
C GLU A 169 11.06 -12.98 10.34
N VAL A 170 12.01 -12.07 10.28
CA VAL A 170 12.94 -11.93 9.16
C VAL A 170 14.38 -11.83 9.66
N GLU A 171 15.30 -12.34 8.87
CA GLU A 171 16.72 -12.13 9.07
C GLU A 171 17.34 -11.74 7.73
N VAL A 172 18.14 -10.68 7.73
CA VAL A 172 18.90 -10.21 6.57
C VAL A 172 20.36 -10.48 6.81
N ARG A 173 21.05 -11.07 5.83
CA ARG A 173 22.51 -11.31 5.82
C ARG A 173 23.09 -10.82 4.51
N ASP A 174 24.18 -10.09 4.58
CA ASP A 174 24.89 -9.58 3.40
C ASP A 174 23.95 -8.78 2.44
N GLY A 175 22.97 -8.08 3.00
CA GLY A 175 21.98 -7.33 2.23
C GLY A 175 20.89 -8.19 1.56
N GLN A 176 20.85 -9.49 1.83
CA GLN A 176 19.88 -10.44 1.27
C GLN A 176 18.99 -11.03 2.36
N VAL A 177 17.76 -11.36 2.02
CA VAL A 177 16.81 -12.04 2.91
C VAL A 177 17.29 -13.49 3.13
N TYR A 178 17.73 -13.76 4.36
CA TYR A 178 18.22 -15.08 4.77
C TYR A 178 17.15 -15.94 5.43
N ARG A 179 16.23 -15.31 6.19
CA ARG A 179 15.12 -16.00 6.86
C ARG A 179 13.81 -15.25 6.62
N TRP A 180 12.80 -16.03 6.29
CA TRP A 180 11.43 -15.56 6.12
C TRP A 180 10.50 -16.54 6.82
N ILE A 181 9.90 -16.14 7.93
CA ILE A 181 9.00 -17.00 8.73
C ILE A 181 7.68 -16.28 8.94
N ARG A 182 6.59 -17.00 8.65
CA ARG A 182 5.21 -16.54 8.84
C ARG A 182 4.48 -17.41 9.87
#